data_f409500aed794ea0a8c6f63ce3c68883
#
_entry.id   f409500aed794ea0a8c6f63ce3c68883
#
_cell.length_a   1.000
_cell.length_b   1.000
_cell.length_c   1.000
_cell.angle_alpha   90.00
_cell.angle_beta   90.00
_cell.angle_gamma   90.00
#
_symmetry.space_group_name_H-M   'P 1'
#
loop_
_entity.id
_entity.type
_entity.pdbx_description
1 polymer ?
#
loop_
_entity_poly.entity_id
_entity_poly.type
_entity_poly.pdbx_seq_one_letter_code
_entity_poly.pdbx_strand_id
1 'polypeptide(L)'
;MKAGSNARPLVAFGTAVPAQIAFFAGLTAVTARVTVHLPGTPVPLTMQVLAVLLAGTLLGPRKGAASQVAYLLAIAAGLPLDAKGMGPATFAGPTAGYLFAFVGAAFAAGWLRQRLPRGLAGAFVASCAAVLGLYAFGTLWLSVYLGSNLRVAWSLGAVPFLTADLAKALLCAGITVASTSRRGARPPR
;
A
#
# COMPACT_ATOMS: atom_id res chain seq x y z
N MET A 1 -28.66 -11.06 18.37
CA MET A 1 -28.00 -11.75 17.25
C MET A 1 -26.62 -11.12 17.02
N LYS A 2 -25.53 -11.77 17.49
CA LYS A 2 -24.16 -11.28 17.32
C LYS A 2 -23.61 -11.86 16.00
N ALA A 3 -23.62 -11.09 14.92
CA ALA A 3 -22.89 -11.42 13.72
C ALA A 3 -21.41 -11.08 13.97
N GLY A 4 -20.68 -12.00 14.57
CA GLY A 4 -19.23 -11.97 14.64
C GLY A 4 -18.67 -12.22 13.25
N SER A 5 -18.37 -11.14 12.50
CA SER A 5 -17.63 -11.21 11.26
C SER A 5 -16.19 -11.61 11.56
N ASN A 6 -15.95 -12.91 11.73
CA ASN A 6 -14.61 -13.49 11.68
C ASN A 6 -14.13 -13.45 10.23
N ALA A 7 -13.73 -12.28 9.76
CA ALA A 7 -13.02 -12.11 8.50
C ALA A 7 -11.68 -12.86 8.60
N ARG A 8 -11.67 -14.12 8.14
CA ARG A 8 -10.46 -14.93 8.09
C ARG A 8 -9.46 -14.27 7.13
N PRO A 9 -8.18 -14.15 7.51
CA PRO A 9 -7.16 -13.59 6.62
C PRO A 9 -7.11 -14.41 5.33
N LEU A 10 -7.05 -13.72 4.20
CA LEU A 10 -7.06 -14.32 2.86
C LEU A 10 -5.82 -15.18 2.59
N VAL A 11 -4.75 -14.97 3.34
CA VAL A 11 -3.52 -15.80 3.32
C VAL A 11 -3.19 -16.23 4.75
N ALA A 12 -3.21 -17.54 5.07
CA ALA A 12 -2.55 -18.05 6.26
C ALA A 12 -1.06 -18.23 5.87
N PHE A 13 -0.26 -17.25 6.15
CA PHE A 13 1.12 -17.56 6.44
C PHE A 13 1.07 -18.44 7.70
N GLY A 14 1.69 -19.61 7.71
CA GLY A 14 1.80 -20.46 8.91
C GLY A 14 2.68 -19.83 10.01
N THR A 15 2.84 -18.50 9.95
CA THR A 15 3.65 -17.65 10.81
C THR A 15 2.77 -16.84 11.75
N ALA A 16 3.28 -16.53 12.93
CA ALA A 16 2.62 -15.67 13.90
C ALA A 16 2.27 -14.30 13.28
N VAL A 17 1.18 -13.67 13.76
CA VAL A 17 0.73 -12.37 13.26
C VAL A 17 1.83 -11.29 13.25
N PRO A 18 2.70 -11.19 14.29
CA PRO A 18 3.81 -10.23 14.26
C PRO A 18 4.78 -10.46 13.10
N ALA A 19 5.07 -11.72 12.77
CA ALA A 19 5.97 -12.04 11.64
C ALA A 19 5.35 -11.63 10.28
N GLN A 20 4.04 -11.75 10.10
CA GLN A 20 3.35 -11.27 8.90
C GLN A 20 3.45 -9.73 8.77
N ILE A 21 3.24 -9.02 9.87
CA ILE A 21 3.35 -7.55 9.93
C ILE A 21 4.79 -7.12 9.62
N ALA A 22 5.78 -7.73 10.28
CA ALA A 22 7.19 -7.42 10.06
C ALA A 22 7.63 -7.71 8.62
N PHE A 23 7.16 -8.83 8.04
CA PHE A 23 7.46 -9.17 6.64
C PHE A 23 6.98 -8.09 5.67
N PHE A 24 5.72 -7.63 5.80
CA PHE A 24 5.19 -6.61 4.88
C PHE A 24 5.74 -5.21 5.17
N ALA A 25 6.09 -4.88 6.42
CA ALA A 25 6.85 -3.67 6.73
C ALA A 25 8.23 -3.69 6.05
N GLY A 26 8.95 -4.80 6.17
CA GLY A 26 10.24 -5.02 5.49
C GLY A 26 10.11 -5.00 3.97
N LEU A 27 9.07 -5.62 3.40
CA LEU A 27 8.80 -5.60 1.97
C LEU A 27 8.58 -4.15 1.47
N THR A 28 7.82 -3.34 2.23
CA THR A 28 7.62 -1.92 1.91
C THR A 28 8.95 -1.15 1.94
N ALA A 29 9.83 -1.45 2.92
CA ALA A 29 11.16 -0.84 3.02
C ALA A 29 12.08 -1.26 1.86
N VAL A 30 12.11 -2.55 1.51
CA VAL A 30 12.92 -3.04 0.37
C VAL A 30 12.44 -2.46 -0.95
N THR A 31 11.13 -2.42 -1.17
CA THR A 31 10.53 -1.86 -2.39
C THR A 31 10.68 -0.34 -2.51
N ALA A 32 10.96 0.37 -1.41
CA ALA A 32 11.35 1.77 -1.42
C ALA A 32 12.67 2.00 -2.18
N ARG A 33 13.58 1.01 -2.18
CA ARG A 33 14.86 1.09 -2.88
C ARG A 33 14.73 0.93 -4.41
N VAL A 34 13.62 0.35 -4.87
CA VAL A 34 13.29 0.30 -6.30
C VAL A 34 12.60 1.61 -6.67
N THR A 35 13.42 2.60 -6.99
CA THR A 35 13.02 4.01 -7.13
C THR A 35 13.48 4.57 -8.47
N VAL A 36 12.58 5.26 -9.16
CA VAL A 36 12.88 6.03 -10.37
C VAL A 36 12.52 7.49 -10.12
N HIS A 37 13.49 8.37 -10.31
CA HIS A 37 13.26 9.82 -10.24
C HIS A 37 12.82 10.31 -11.60
N LEU A 38 11.58 10.81 -11.67
CA LEU A 38 11.04 11.39 -12.89
C LEU A 38 11.33 12.90 -12.91
N PRO A 39 11.73 13.45 -14.09
CA PRO A 39 11.92 14.88 -14.23
C PRO A 39 10.59 15.62 -14.01
N GLY A 40 10.65 16.79 -13.38
CA GLY A 40 9.48 17.65 -13.16
C GLY A 40 8.61 17.32 -11.94
N THR A 41 8.90 16.26 -11.17
CA THR A 41 8.19 15.97 -9.92
C THR A 41 9.15 15.77 -8.75
N PRO A 42 8.83 16.29 -7.54
CA PRO A 42 9.62 16.02 -6.33
C PRO A 42 9.35 14.65 -5.72
N VAL A 43 8.31 13.94 -6.20
CA VAL A 43 7.89 12.63 -5.71
C VAL A 43 8.54 11.53 -6.57
N PRO A 44 9.27 10.57 -5.99
CA PRO A 44 9.83 9.47 -6.75
C PRO A 44 8.78 8.40 -7.07
N LEU A 45 8.89 7.76 -8.23
CA LEU A 45 8.17 6.54 -8.54
C LEU A 45 8.84 5.38 -7.81
N THR A 46 8.11 4.64 -6.97
CA THR A 46 8.64 3.50 -6.22
C THR A 46 7.78 2.25 -6.40
N MET A 47 8.32 1.09 -6.05
CA MET A 47 7.53 -0.15 -5.98
C MET A 47 6.77 -0.32 -4.65
N GLN A 48 6.86 0.64 -3.72
CA GLN A 48 6.18 0.58 -2.41
C GLN A 48 4.67 0.42 -2.52
N VAL A 49 4.03 1.11 -3.48
CA VAL A 49 2.58 1.02 -3.69
C VAL A 49 2.14 -0.43 -3.87
N LEU A 50 2.90 -1.25 -4.62
CA LEU A 50 2.60 -2.67 -4.77
C LEU A 50 2.67 -3.41 -3.43
N ALA A 51 3.70 -3.16 -2.62
CA ALA A 51 3.85 -3.80 -1.30
C ALA A 51 2.70 -3.42 -0.35
N VAL A 52 2.29 -2.15 -0.35
CA VAL A 52 1.16 -1.63 0.43
C VAL A 52 -0.15 -2.30 0.03
N LEU A 53 -0.43 -2.40 -1.28
CA LEU A 53 -1.64 -3.06 -1.79
C LEU A 53 -1.65 -4.56 -1.45
N LEU A 54 -0.51 -5.24 -1.59
CA LEU A 54 -0.37 -6.65 -1.22
C LEU A 54 -0.56 -6.87 0.28
N ALA A 55 -0.01 -5.99 1.12
CA ALA A 55 -0.23 -6.05 2.56
C ALA A 55 -1.73 -6.02 2.90
N GLY A 56 -2.47 -5.08 2.31
CA GLY A 56 -3.92 -4.97 2.51
C GLY A 56 -4.69 -6.16 1.99
N THR A 57 -4.49 -6.54 0.72
CA THR A 57 -5.28 -7.58 0.05
C THR A 57 -4.98 -9.00 0.56
N LEU A 58 -3.75 -9.28 0.99
CA LEU A 58 -3.35 -10.61 1.47
C LEU A 58 -3.54 -10.79 2.98
N LEU A 59 -3.20 -9.79 3.79
CA LEU A 59 -3.34 -9.87 5.26
C LEU A 59 -4.71 -9.42 5.77
N GLY A 60 -5.46 -8.69 4.94
CA GLY A 60 -6.69 -8.00 5.34
C GLY A 60 -6.43 -6.62 5.95
N PRO A 61 -7.52 -5.85 6.23
CA PRO A 61 -7.42 -4.41 6.49
C PRO A 61 -6.57 -4.08 7.74
N ARG A 62 -6.84 -4.71 8.86
CA ARG A 62 -6.16 -4.38 10.14
C ARG A 62 -4.68 -4.73 10.14
N LYS A 63 -4.32 -5.92 9.66
CA LYS A 63 -2.91 -6.37 9.63
C LYS A 63 -2.13 -5.66 8.54
N GLY A 64 -2.76 -5.41 7.37
CA GLY A 64 -2.16 -4.61 6.30
C GLY A 64 -1.84 -3.20 6.77
N ALA A 65 -2.79 -2.52 7.43
CA ALA A 65 -2.55 -1.21 8.02
C ALA A 65 -1.46 -1.25 9.11
N ALA A 66 -1.51 -2.25 9.99
CA ALA A 66 -0.51 -2.42 11.06
C ALA A 66 0.92 -2.61 10.50
N SER A 67 1.08 -3.28 9.34
CA SER A 67 2.40 -3.40 8.71
C SER A 67 2.93 -2.05 8.20
N GLN A 68 2.06 -1.17 7.72
CA GLN A 68 2.46 0.16 7.29
C GLN A 68 2.76 1.08 8.49
N VAL A 69 2.00 0.94 9.58
CA VAL A 69 2.34 1.64 10.85
C VAL A 69 3.72 1.18 11.35
N ALA A 70 4.00 -0.12 11.35
CA ALA A 70 5.31 -0.64 11.74
C ALA A 70 6.45 -0.10 10.85
N TYR A 71 6.23 0.01 9.54
CA TYR A 71 7.16 0.63 8.61
C TYR A 71 7.42 2.11 8.96
N LEU A 72 6.38 2.89 9.19
CA LEU A 72 6.50 4.31 9.55
C LEU A 72 7.20 4.50 10.92
N LEU A 73 6.88 3.64 11.90
CA LEU A 73 7.55 3.67 13.20
C LEU A 73 9.04 3.35 13.09
N ALA A 74 9.42 2.41 12.21
CA ALA A 74 10.83 2.11 11.96
C ALA A 74 11.58 3.31 11.36
N ILE A 75 10.96 4.05 10.42
CA ILE A 75 11.51 5.32 9.92
C ILE A 75 11.61 6.36 11.05
N ALA A 76 10.55 6.53 11.85
CA ALA A 76 10.53 7.46 12.97
C ALA A 76 11.60 7.16 14.03
N ALA A 77 11.92 5.87 14.21
CA ALA A 77 13.01 5.42 15.08
C ALA A 77 14.42 5.68 14.51
N GLY A 78 14.54 6.33 13.35
CA GLY A 78 15.84 6.71 12.77
C GLY A 78 16.32 5.80 11.64
N LEU A 79 15.59 4.73 11.28
CA LEU A 79 16.03 3.84 10.21
C LEU A 79 15.82 4.51 8.83
N PRO A 80 16.82 4.53 7.94
CA PRO A 80 16.74 5.17 6.63
C PRO A 80 16.01 4.26 5.62
N LEU A 81 14.75 3.92 5.88
CA LEU A 81 13.97 2.95 5.11
C LEU A 81 13.10 3.58 4.02
N ASP A 82 13.02 4.90 3.96
CA ASP A 82 12.32 5.64 2.91
C ASP A 82 13.06 5.62 1.57
N ALA A 83 12.40 6.03 0.51
CA ALA A 83 12.94 5.99 -0.86
C ALA A 83 14.25 6.80 -1.05
N LYS A 84 14.44 7.87 -0.27
CA LYS A 84 15.63 8.72 -0.30
C LYS A 84 16.65 8.40 0.80
N GLY A 85 16.33 7.50 1.73
CA GLY A 85 17.19 7.15 2.86
C GLY A 85 17.36 8.26 3.89
N MET A 86 16.37 9.17 3.98
CA MET A 86 16.42 10.34 4.85
C MET A 86 16.00 10.05 6.30
N GLY A 87 15.43 8.87 6.56
CA GLY A 87 14.90 8.52 7.87
C GLY A 87 13.78 9.49 8.30
N PRO A 88 13.76 9.94 9.58
CA PRO A 88 12.69 10.81 10.09
C PRO A 88 12.50 12.11 9.31
N ALA A 89 13.54 12.65 8.68
CA ALA A 89 13.45 13.87 7.88
C ALA A 89 12.49 13.74 6.68
N THR A 90 12.21 12.49 6.22
CA THR A 90 11.25 12.25 5.14
C THR A 90 9.84 12.73 5.48
N PHE A 91 9.47 12.77 6.79
CA PHE A 91 8.15 13.22 7.23
C PHE A 91 7.92 14.74 7.10
N ALA A 92 8.98 15.50 6.91
CA ALA A 92 8.90 16.93 6.57
C ALA A 92 9.03 17.18 5.06
N GLY A 93 9.20 16.13 4.25
CA GLY A 93 9.43 16.23 2.82
C GLY A 93 8.14 16.15 1.97
N PRO A 94 8.28 16.28 0.64
CA PRO A 94 7.15 16.27 -0.29
C PRO A 94 6.39 14.93 -0.34
N THR A 95 7.03 13.85 0.09
CA THR A 95 6.47 12.50 0.07
C THR A 95 5.75 12.10 1.35
N ALA A 96 5.79 12.93 2.41
CA ALA A 96 5.24 12.58 3.73
C ALA A 96 3.76 12.19 3.69
N GLY A 97 2.94 12.93 2.94
CA GLY A 97 1.52 12.62 2.79
C GLY A 97 1.26 11.23 2.18
N TYR A 98 2.08 10.83 1.21
CA TYR A 98 1.98 9.48 0.62
C TYR A 98 2.37 8.40 1.61
N LEU A 99 3.42 8.63 2.41
CA LEU A 99 3.84 7.69 3.45
C LEU A 99 2.73 7.47 4.49
N PHE A 100 2.12 8.55 4.99
CA PHE A 100 0.99 8.43 5.92
C PHE A 100 -0.23 7.78 5.25
N ALA A 101 -0.48 8.08 3.97
CA ALA A 101 -1.56 7.46 3.21
C ALA A 101 -1.40 5.94 3.03
N PHE A 102 -0.19 5.37 3.13
CA PHE A 102 0.03 3.92 3.05
C PHE A 102 -0.81 3.13 4.05
N VAL A 103 -0.97 3.66 5.27
CA VAL A 103 -1.80 3.01 6.31
C VAL A 103 -3.26 2.91 5.86
N GLY A 104 -3.82 4.03 5.38
CA GLY A 104 -5.18 4.08 4.86
C GLY A 104 -5.36 3.26 3.59
N ALA A 105 -4.40 3.29 2.68
CA ALA A 105 -4.43 2.53 1.43
C ALA A 105 -4.40 1.02 1.67
N ALA A 106 -3.52 0.52 2.56
CA ALA A 106 -3.50 -0.89 2.93
C ALA A 106 -4.81 -1.32 3.60
N PHE A 107 -5.36 -0.48 4.49
CA PHE A 107 -6.66 -0.74 5.10
C PHE A 107 -7.77 -0.82 4.05
N ALA A 108 -7.87 0.18 3.18
CA ALA A 108 -8.91 0.28 2.15
C ALA A 108 -8.83 -0.89 1.16
N ALA A 109 -7.63 -1.23 0.67
CA ALA A 109 -7.41 -2.38 -0.22
C ALA A 109 -7.92 -3.68 0.41
N GLY A 110 -7.57 -3.93 1.67
CA GLY A 110 -7.99 -5.12 2.40
C GLY A 110 -9.49 -5.15 2.69
N TRP A 111 -10.05 -4.01 3.05
CA TRP A 111 -11.47 -3.87 3.38
C TRP A 111 -12.38 -4.02 2.14
N LEU A 112 -12.03 -3.38 1.05
CA LEU A 112 -12.74 -3.50 -0.21
C LEU A 112 -12.62 -4.92 -0.80
N ARG A 113 -11.42 -5.52 -0.72
CA ARG A 113 -11.21 -6.89 -1.17
C ARG A 113 -12.11 -7.91 -0.48
N GLN A 114 -12.48 -7.68 0.79
CA GLN A 114 -13.40 -8.53 1.54
C GLN A 114 -14.88 -8.35 1.15
N ARG A 115 -15.23 -7.21 0.55
CA ARG A 115 -16.61 -6.84 0.18
C ARG A 115 -16.92 -7.02 -1.31
N LEU A 116 -15.91 -6.86 -2.15
CA LEU A 116 -16.06 -7.02 -3.59
C LEU A 116 -16.07 -8.50 -4.01
N PRO A 117 -16.66 -8.82 -5.17
CA PRO A 117 -16.68 -10.19 -5.69
C PRO A 117 -15.28 -10.82 -5.72
N ARG A 118 -15.23 -12.15 -5.48
CA ARG A 118 -13.97 -12.90 -5.59
C ARG A 118 -13.55 -12.96 -7.05
N GLY A 119 -12.24 -12.80 -7.30
CA GLY A 119 -11.66 -12.85 -8.64
C GLY A 119 -10.82 -11.63 -8.95
N LEU A 120 -10.31 -11.57 -10.19
CA LEU A 120 -9.37 -10.56 -10.65
C LEU A 120 -9.98 -9.15 -10.61
N ALA A 121 -11.21 -9.01 -11.14
CA ALA A 121 -11.89 -7.72 -11.21
C ALA A 121 -12.10 -7.09 -9.82
N GLY A 122 -12.61 -7.85 -8.85
CA GLY A 122 -12.81 -7.34 -7.50
C GLY A 122 -11.50 -6.97 -6.78
N ALA A 123 -10.44 -7.75 -6.99
CA ALA A 123 -9.12 -7.44 -6.45
C ALA A 123 -8.50 -6.19 -7.11
N PHE A 124 -8.68 -6.05 -8.41
CA PHE A 124 -8.20 -4.88 -9.16
C PHE A 124 -8.93 -3.60 -8.75
N VAL A 125 -10.27 -3.63 -8.69
CA VAL A 125 -11.06 -2.48 -8.23
C VAL A 125 -10.71 -2.07 -6.80
N ALA A 126 -10.51 -3.03 -5.89
CA ALA A 126 -10.06 -2.74 -4.51
C ALA A 126 -8.69 -2.03 -4.50
N SER A 127 -7.76 -2.48 -5.33
CA SER A 127 -6.42 -1.90 -5.46
C SER A 127 -6.47 -0.50 -6.06
N CYS A 128 -7.24 -0.29 -7.12
CA CYS A 128 -7.41 1.03 -7.74
C CYS A 128 -8.04 2.05 -6.79
N ALA A 129 -9.08 1.67 -6.05
CA ALA A 129 -9.71 2.55 -5.08
C ALA A 129 -8.73 2.94 -3.94
N ALA A 130 -7.89 2.01 -3.50
CA ALA A 130 -6.84 2.30 -2.51
C ALA A 130 -5.77 3.27 -3.05
N VAL A 131 -5.36 3.11 -4.33
CA VAL A 131 -4.44 4.04 -5.01
C VAL A 131 -5.05 5.43 -5.14
N LEU A 132 -6.33 5.54 -5.48
CA LEU A 132 -7.02 6.83 -5.53
C LEU A 132 -7.02 7.54 -4.17
N GLY A 133 -7.29 6.81 -3.09
CA GLY A 133 -7.20 7.35 -1.72
C GLY A 133 -5.78 7.80 -1.37
N LEU A 134 -4.77 7.04 -1.79
CA LEU A 134 -3.36 7.39 -1.63
C LEU A 134 -3.02 8.69 -2.36
N TYR A 135 -3.46 8.87 -3.60
CA TYR A 135 -3.25 10.11 -4.35
C TYR A 135 -3.99 11.29 -3.74
N ALA A 136 -5.23 11.09 -3.29
CA ALA A 136 -6.01 12.17 -2.67
C ALA A 136 -5.27 12.77 -1.46
N PHE A 137 -4.78 11.91 -0.55
CA PHE A 137 -4.07 12.36 0.64
C PHE A 137 -2.64 12.85 0.32
N GLY A 138 -1.94 12.15 -0.57
CA GLY A 138 -0.58 12.50 -0.97
C GLY A 138 -0.50 13.84 -1.70
N THR A 139 -1.42 14.10 -2.65
CA THR A 139 -1.46 15.37 -3.39
C THR A 139 -1.97 16.53 -2.53
N LEU A 140 -2.87 16.27 -1.58
CA LEU A 140 -3.28 17.27 -0.60
C LEU A 140 -2.07 17.75 0.22
N TRP A 141 -1.29 16.82 0.76
CA TRP A 141 -0.05 17.14 1.45
C TRP A 141 0.93 17.91 0.54
N LEU A 142 1.12 17.40 -0.69
CA LEU A 142 2.03 18.02 -1.65
C LEU A 142 1.63 19.43 -2.00
N SER A 143 0.33 19.76 -2.08
CA SER A 143 -0.13 21.13 -2.31
C SER A 143 0.26 22.07 -1.18
N VAL A 144 0.13 21.61 0.06
CA VAL A 144 0.58 22.38 1.25
C VAL A 144 2.11 22.53 1.25
N TYR A 145 2.83 21.45 0.98
CA TYR A 145 4.30 21.46 0.96
C TYR A 145 4.87 22.42 -0.09
N LEU A 146 4.27 22.47 -1.28
CA LEU A 146 4.71 23.35 -2.37
C LEU A 146 4.14 24.77 -2.28
N GLY A 147 3.22 25.07 -1.34
CA GLY A 147 2.48 26.33 -1.32
C GLY A 147 1.69 26.56 -2.61
N SER A 148 1.23 25.48 -3.27
CA SER A 148 0.58 25.52 -4.58
C SER A 148 -0.89 25.07 -4.51
N ASN A 149 -1.65 25.32 -5.59
CA ASN A 149 -3.01 24.82 -5.67
C ASN A 149 -3.04 23.28 -5.92
N LEU A 150 -4.16 22.65 -5.60
CA LEU A 150 -4.34 21.21 -5.70
C LEU A 150 -4.19 20.68 -7.14
N ARG A 151 -4.51 21.49 -8.18
CA ARG A 151 -4.35 21.10 -9.58
C ARG A 151 -2.86 20.89 -9.93
N VAL A 152 -1.99 21.78 -9.50
CA VAL A 152 -0.53 21.67 -9.67
C VAL A 152 -0.01 20.46 -8.90
N ALA A 153 -0.41 20.29 -7.65
CA ALA A 153 0.00 19.15 -6.84
C ALA A 153 -0.46 17.81 -7.46
N TRP A 154 -1.67 17.76 -8.03
CA TRP A 154 -2.18 16.58 -8.73
C TRP A 154 -1.37 16.27 -9.99
N SER A 155 -1.06 17.29 -10.80
CA SER A 155 -0.25 17.11 -12.02
C SER A 155 1.17 16.61 -11.73
N LEU A 156 1.72 16.97 -10.58
CA LEU A 156 3.07 16.57 -10.18
C LEU A 156 3.09 15.27 -9.34
N GLY A 157 2.05 15.04 -8.54
CA GLY A 157 2.04 13.97 -7.54
C GLY A 157 1.17 12.75 -7.88
N ALA A 158 0.29 12.83 -8.90
CA ALA A 158 -0.56 11.71 -9.31
C ALA A 158 -0.38 11.36 -10.79
N VAL A 159 -0.53 12.33 -11.69
CA VAL A 159 -0.55 12.09 -13.15
C VAL A 159 0.64 11.28 -13.66
N PRO A 160 1.91 11.56 -13.28
CA PRO A 160 3.06 10.83 -13.80
C PRO A 160 3.10 9.36 -13.37
N PHE A 161 2.35 9.00 -12.32
CA PHE A 161 2.39 7.67 -11.69
C PHE A 161 1.21 6.79 -12.08
N LEU A 162 0.15 7.34 -12.69
CA LEU A 162 -1.11 6.65 -12.98
C LEU A 162 -0.91 5.32 -13.72
N THR A 163 -0.16 5.33 -14.80
CA THR A 163 0.07 4.13 -15.62
C THR A 163 0.83 3.05 -14.88
N ALA A 164 1.89 3.45 -14.16
CA ALA A 164 2.70 2.53 -13.38
C ALA A 164 1.91 1.95 -12.19
N ASP A 165 1.10 2.75 -11.51
CA ASP A 165 0.32 2.29 -10.36
C ASP A 165 -0.91 1.47 -10.78
N LEU A 166 -1.50 1.71 -11.96
CA LEU A 166 -2.47 0.80 -12.56
C LEU A 166 -1.86 -0.58 -12.85
N ALA A 167 -0.63 -0.62 -13.40
CA ALA A 167 0.08 -1.87 -13.62
C ALA A 167 0.37 -2.60 -12.29
N LYS A 168 0.78 -1.88 -11.24
CA LYS A 168 0.97 -2.45 -9.89
C LYS A 168 -0.35 -2.95 -9.29
N ALA A 169 -1.47 -2.23 -9.49
CA ALA A 169 -2.79 -2.66 -9.05
C ALA A 169 -3.22 -3.96 -9.75
N LEU A 170 -2.96 -4.09 -11.04
CA LEU A 170 -3.24 -5.31 -11.80
C LEU A 170 -2.36 -6.48 -11.33
N LEU A 171 -1.07 -6.23 -11.14
CA LEU A 171 -0.12 -7.22 -10.60
C LEU A 171 -0.54 -7.68 -9.19
N CYS A 172 -0.90 -6.74 -8.31
CA CYS A 172 -1.44 -7.04 -6.99
C CYS A 172 -2.69 -7.93 -7.07
N ALA A 173 -3.61 -7.61 -7.97
CA ALA A 173 -4.83 -8.40 -8.17
C ALA A 173 -4.51 -9.82 -8.63
N GLY A 174 -3.60 -9.99 -9.59
CA GLY A 174 -3.16 -11.30 -10.06
C GLY A 174 -2.53 -12.15 -8.94
N ILE A 175 -1.60 -11.57 -8.17
CA ILE A 175 -0.97 -12.25 -7.03
C ILE A 175 -2.01 -12.63 -5.96
N THR A 176 -2.95 -11.74 -5.67
CA THR A 176 -4.01 -11.97 -4.69
C THR A 176 -4.89 -13.15 -5.10
N VAL A 177 -5.31 -13.21 -6.37
CA VAL A 177 -6.14 -14.31 -6.89
C VAL A 177 -5.36 -15.63 -6.91
N ALA A 178 -4.14 -15.64 -7.42
CA ALA A 178 -3.29 -16.84 -7.45
C ALA A 178 -3.07 -17.42 -6.05
N SER A 179 -2.88 -16.54 -5.04
CA SER A 179 -2.71 -16.94 -3.65
C SER A 179 -3.97 -17.56 -3.03
N THR A 180 -5.16 -17.16 -3.48
CA THR A 180 -6.43 -17.68 -2.97
C THR A 180 -6.85 -18.99 -3.66
N SER A 181 -6.58 -19.13 -4.97
CA SER A 181 -6.91 -20.34 -5.75
C SER A 181 -6.15 -21.58 -5.29
N ARG A 182 -4.88 -21.44 -4.92
CA ARG A 182 -4.04 -22.55 -4.41
C ARG A 182 -4.55 -23.16 -3.10
N ARG A 183 -5.47 -22.51 -2.39
CA ARG A 183 -6.05 -23.00 -1.13
C ARG A 183 -7.29 -23.82 -1.31
N GLY A 184 -8.10 -23.54 -2.35
CA GLY A 184 -9.27 -24.36 -2.68
C GLY A 184 -8.89 -25.74 -3.18
N ALA A 185 -7.63 -25.96 -3.60
CA ALA A 185 -7.14 -27.21 -4.14
C ALA A 185 -6.49 -28.16 -3.12
N ARG A 186 -6.41 -27.81 -1.82
CA ARG A 186 -5.93 -28.74 -0.80
C ARG A 186 -7.05 -29.68 -0.38
N PRO A 187 -6.91 -31.03 -0.57
CA PRO A 187 -7.88 -31.99 -0.08
C PRO A 187 -8.00 -31.92 1.45
N PRO A 188 -9.17 -32.24 2.03
CA PRO A 188 -9.32 -32.37 3.47
C PRO A 188 -8.38 -33.47 4.00
N ARG A 189 -7.65 -33.15 5.06
CA ARG A 189 -6.89 -34.13 5.83
C ARG A 189 -7.83 -34.89 6.74
#